data_7f691cd16373692257c3057b9c847177
#
_entry.id   7f691cd16373692257c3057b9c847177
#
_cell.length_a   1.000
_cell.length_b   1.000
_cell.length_c   1.000
_cell.angle_alpha   90.00
_cell.angle_beta   90.00
_cell.angle_gamma   90.00
#
_symmetry.space_group_name_H-M   'P 1'
#
loop_
_entity.id
_entity.type
_entity.pdbx_description
1 polymer ?
#
loop_
_entity_poly.entity_id
_entity_poly.type
_entity_poly.pdbx_seq_one_letter_code
_entity_poly.pdbx_strand_id
1 'polypeptide(L)'
;MKFNKKNLIFLWFFMLGLNSFSMHIMEGFLPPLWCGIWGALCVPFILVGFSRIKKKIEVDSKMKMLIAVVGAFAFVLSALKIPSVTGSSSHPTGVGLAAILFGPAITSVLGLIVLIFQAILLAHGGITTLGANVFSMGIVGPIVSYFIYKGLKKTNRSFAIFLAAALGDLLTYVTTSIQLGLAFPDPNGGFLLSASKFMGIFAVTQAVSYTHLRAHETVLDL
;
A
#
# COMPACT_ATOMS: atom_id res chain seq x y z
N MET A 1 23.46 36.09 2.71
CA MET A 1 23.51 34.82 1.96
C MET A 1 22.43 34.87 0.86
N LYS A 2 22.86 35.07 -0.42
CA LYS A 2 21.90 35.10 -1.54
C LYS A 2 21.48 33.68 -1.88
N PHE A 3 20.25 33.29 -1.53
CA PHE A 3 19.70 32.01 -1.97
C PHE A 3 19.55 32.00 -3.49
N ASN A 4 20.19 31.02 -4.14
CA ASN A 4 20.06 30.82 -5.58
C ASN A 4 18.62 30.37 -5.88
N LYS A 5 18.03 30.84 -7.00
CA LYS A 5 16.66 30.43 -7.44
C LYS A 5 16.47 28.91 -7.44
N LYS A 6 17.50 28.15 -7.80
CA LYS A 6 17.46 26.67 -7.76
C LYS A 6 17.29 26.13 -6.34
N ASN A 7 17.95 26.72 -5.34
CA ASN A 7 17.82 26.32 -3.94
C ASN A 7 16.45 26.71 -3.36
N LEU A 8 15.89 27.83 -3.81
CA LEU A 8 14.53 28.23 -3.42
C LEU A 8 13.47 27.27 -3.99
N ILE A 9 13.60 26.88 -5.26
CA ILE A 9 12.71 25.90 -5.92
C ILE A 9 12.84 24.54 -5.22
N PHE A 10 14.07 24.09 -4.93
CA PHE A 10 14.31 22.86 -4.19
C PHE A 10 13.70 22.89 -2.78
N LEU A 11 13.88 24.01 -2.06
CA LEU A 11 13.29 24.20 -0.73
C LEU A 11 11.76 24.23 -0.80
N TRP A 12 11.18 24.85 -1.82
CA TRP A 12 9.74 24.89 -2.05
C TRP A 12 9.18 23.52 -2.36
N PHE A 13 9.82 22.74 -3.24
CA PHE A 13 9.45 21.33 -3.48
C PHE A 13 9.62 20.46 -2.23
N PHE A 14 10.67 20.67 -1.46
CA PHE A 14 10.90 19.96 -0.20
C PHE A 14 9.81 20.28 0.84
N MET A 15 9.42 21.55 0.96
CA MET A 15 8.32 21.97 1.85
C MET A 15 6.95 21.47 1.40
N LEU A 16 6.70 21.39 0.09
CA LEU A 16 5.48 20.75 -0.44
C LEU A 16 5.43 19.25 -0.13
N GLY A 17 6.56 18.56 -0.18
CA GLY A 17 6.64 17.13 0.18
C GLY A 17 6.36 16.86 1.65
N LEU A 18 6.66 17.82 2.55
CA LEU A 18 6.42 17.68 4.00
C LEU A 18 4.93 17.76 4.37
N ASN A 19 4.10 18.41 3.55
CA ASN A 19 2.65 18.56 3.78
C ASN A 19 1.80 17.59 2.94
N SER A 20 2.41 16.59 2.29
CA SER A 20 1.66 15.63 1.49
C SER A 20 0.83 14.72 2.39
N PHE A 21 -0.49 14.73 2.19
CA PHE A 21 -1.37 13.79 2.84
C PHE A 21 -0.99 12.37 2.44
N SER A 22 -0.86 11.50 3.44
CA SER A 22 -0.56 10.09 3.23
C SER A 22 -1.69 9.40 2.46
N MET A 23 -1.33 8.45 1.57
CA MET A 23 -2.30 7.53 0.97
C MET A 23 -2.90 6.56 2.01
N HIS A 24 -2.24 6.38 3.14
CA HIS A 24 -2.75 5.61 4.26
C HIS A 24 -3.60 6.48 5.17
N ILE A 25 -4.59 5.86 5.83
CA ILE A 25 -5.39 6.55 6.84
C ILE A 25 -4.46 6.98 7.97
N MET A 26 -4.39 8.29 8.20
CA MET A 26 -3.47 8.91 9.15
C MET A 26 -3.85 8.59 10.60
N GLU A 27 -2.87 8.75 11.50
CA GLU A 27 -3.05 8.61 12.95
C GLU A 27 -4.22 9.46 13.44
N GLY A 28 -5.11 8.84 14.24
CA GLY A 28 -6.27 9.52 14.85
C GLY A 28 -7.38 9.94 13.88
N PHE A 29 -7.24 9.71 12.56
CA PHE A 29 -8.26 10.13 11.60
C PHE A 29 -9.51 9.25 11.64
N LEU A 30 -9.36 7.95 11.90
CA LEU A 30 -10.49 7.02 11.93
C LEU A 30 -11.10 6.93 13.33
N PRO A 31 -12.46 6.96 13.47
CA PRO A 31 -13.10 6.77 14.76
C PRO A 31 -12.69 5.45 15.42
N PRO A 32 -12.54 5.39 16.77
CA PRO A 32 -12.02 4.22 17.49
C PRO A 32 -12.77 2.92 17.21
N LEU A 33 -14.10 3.01 17.04
CA LEU A 33 -14.94 1.85 16.68
C LEU A 33 -14.48 1.20 15.37
N TRP A 34 -14.23 2.00 14.33
CA TRP A 34 -13.78 1.52 13.03
C TRP A 34 -12.34 1.00 13.09
N CYS A 35 -11.48 1.62 13.90
CA CYS A 35 -10.13 1.08 14.16
C CYS A 35 -10.20 -0.33 14.74
N GLY A 36 -11.09 -0.56 15.72
CA GLY A 36 -11.31 -1.87 16.33
C GLY A 36 -11.88 -2.91 15.36
N ILE A 37 -12.89 -2.52 14.56
CA ILE A 37 -13.52 -3.41 13.57
C ILE A 37 -12.50 -3.89 12.54
N TRP A 38 -11.77 -2.96 11.89
CA TRP A 38 -10.78 -3.31 10.87
C TRP A 38 -9.61 -4.09 11.47
N GLY A 39 -9.18 -3.76 12.69
CA GLY A 39 -8.18 -4.52 13.42
C GLY A 39 -8.59 -5.96 13.65
N ALA A 40 -9.81 -6.18 14.16
CA ALA A 40 -10.36 -7.51 14.40
C ALA A 40 -10.46 -8.34 13.11
N LEU A 41 -10.88 -7.72 12.00
CA LEU A 41 -10.94 -8.38 10.69
C LEU A 41 -9.58 -8.82 10.15
N CYS A 42 -8.49 -8.18 10.55
CA CYS A 42 -7.14 -8.58 10.14
C CYS A 42 -6.62 -9.83 10.88
N VAL A 43 -7.06 -10.06 12.12
CA VAL A 43 -6.51 -11.11 12.99
C VAL A 43 -6.46 -12.49 12.32
N PRO A 44 -7.55 -13.02 11.72
CA PRO A 44 -7.52 -14.37 11.14
C PRO A 44 -6.50 -14.48 9.99
N PHE A 45 -6.36 -13.46 9.15
CA PHE A 45 -5.41 -13.46 8.04
C PHE A 45 -3.96 -13.45 8.54
N ILE A 46 -3.68 -12.66 9.58
CA ILE A 46 -2.37 -12.57 10.20
C ILE A 46 -2.00 -13.89 10.88
N LEU A 47 -2.90 -14.52 11.61
CA LEU A 47 -2.67 -15.81 12.25
C LEU A 47 -2.37 -16.91 11.23
N VAL A 48 -3.15 -16.97 10.14
CA VAL A 48 -2.88 -17.89 9.02
C VAL A 48 -1.54 -17.57 8.36
N GLY A 49 -1.20 -16.30 8.21
CA GLY A 49 0.06 -15.84 7.65
C GLY A 49 1.26 -16.30 8.48
N PHE A 50 1.24 -16.10 9.79
CA PHE A 50 2.29 -16.58 10.69
C PHE A 50 2.46 -18.10 10.64
N SER A 51 1.35 -18.84 10.66
CA SER A 51 1.39 -20.30 10.55
C SER A 51 2.03 -20.75 9.23
N ARG A 52 1.75 -20.06 8.12
CA ARG A 52 2.36 -20.38 6.82
C ARG A 52 3.82 -19.99 6.73
N ILE A 53 4.23 -18.87 7.34
CA ILE A 53 5.65 -18.48 7.45
C ILE A 53 6.43 -19.55 8.20
N LYS A 54 5.93 -19.96 9.38
CA LYS A 54 6.57 -21.00 10.20
C LYS A 54 6.76 -22.29 9.41
N LYS A 55 5.74 -22.81 8.77
CA LYS A 55 5.82 -24.02 7.94
C LYS A 55 6.82 -23.89 6.78
N LYS A 56 6.87 -22.73 6.11
CA LYS A 56 7.84 -22.52 5.02
C LYS A 56 9.29 -22.50 5.51
N ILE A 57 9.55 -21.88 6.67
CA ILE A 57 10.88 -21.80 7.27
C ILE A 57 11.33 -23.18 7.77
N GLU A 58 10.41 -23.98 8.31
CA GLU A 58 10.70 -25.37 8.73
C GLU A 58 11.11 -26.26 7.55
N VAL A 59 10.53 -26.06 6.36
CA VAL A 59 10.90 -26.81 5.14
C VAL A 59 12.23 -26.32 4.53
N ASP A 60 12.41 -25.00 4.48
CA ASP A 60 13.62 -24.38 3.94
C ASP A 60 13.99 -23.14 4.76
N SER A 61 15.07 -23.24 5.52
CA SER A 61 15.57 -22.15 6.37
C SER A 61 15.99 -20.89 5.58
N LYS A 62 16.36 -21.03 4.29
CA LYS A 62 16.71 -19.90 3.42
C LYS A 62 15.50 -19.02 3.13
N MET A 63 14.27 -19.56 3.25
CA MET A 63 13.04 -18.79 3.10
C MET A 63 12.91 -17.66 4.10
N LYS A 64 13.48 -17.80 5.32
CA LYS A 64 13.50 -16.71 6.30
C LYS A 64 14.18 -15.45 5.75
N MET A 65 15.35 -15.63 5.12
CA MET A 65 16.12 -14.53 4.55
C MET A 65 15.38 -13.92 3.34
N LEU A 66 14.82 -14.75 2.47
CA LEU A 66 14.08 -14.27 1.30
C LEU A 66 12.83 -13.47 1.68
N ILE A 67 12.07 -13.94 2.67
CA ILE A 67 10.89 -13.23 3.20
C ILE A 67 11.33 -11.88 3.80
N ALA A 68 12.42 -11.85 4.56
CA ALA A 68 12.96 -10.63 5.16
C ALA A 68 13.41 -9.61 4.08
N VAL A 69 14.12 -10.08 3.04
CA VAL A 69 14.56 -9.22 1.93
C VAL A 69 13.39 -8.63 1.16
N VAL A 70 12.36 -9.43 0.87
CA VAL A 70 11.15 -8.93 0.18
C VAL A 70 10.38 -7.95 1.06
N GLY A 71 10.32 -8.17 2.37
CA GLY A 71 9.73 -7.21 3.31
C GLY A 71 10.50 -5.89 3.37
N ALA A 72 11.84 -5.97 3.43
CA ALA A 72 12.71 -4.79 3.39
C ALA A 72 12.56 -4.03 2.06
N PHE A 73 12.50 -4.73 0.94
CA PHE A 73 12.25 -4.13 -0.37
C PHE A 73 10.91 -3.40 -0.43
N ALA A 74 9.83 -4.02 0.05
CA ALA A 74 8.52 -3.38 0.14
C ALA A 74 8.54 -2.13 1.03
N PHE A 75 9.28 -2.16 2.15
CA PHE A 75 9.47 -0.98 3.00
C PHE A 75 10.22 0.15 2.28
N VAL A 76 11.33 -0.17 1.60
CA VAL A 76 12.12 0.83 0.85
C VAL A 76 11.29 1.45 -0.27
N LEU A 77 10.56 0.64 -1.05
CA LEU A 77 9.65 1.16 -2.07
C LEU A 77 8.60 2.13 -1.48
N SER A 78 8.06 1.79 -0.33
CA SER A 78 7.05 2.61 0.34
C SER A 78 7.63 3.91 0.94
N ALA A 79 8.93 3.99 1.15
CA ALA A 79 9.62 5.21 1.56
C ALA A 79 9.80 6.21 0.40
N LEU A 80 9.72 5.75 -0.86
CA LEU A 80 9.80 6.58 -2.06
C LEU A 80 8.47 7.31 -2.30
N LYS A 81 8.20 8.32 -1.49
CA LYS A 81 6.99 9.12 -1.61
C LYS A 81 7.02 10.01 -2.84
N ILE A 82 6.06 9.85 -3.74
CA ILE A 82 5.89 10.66 -4.93
C ILE A 82 4.74 11.63 -4.66
N PRO A 83 5.02 12.96 -4.59
CA PRO A 83 3.98 13.96 -4.37
C PRO A 83 3.02 14.01 -5.56
N SER A 84 1.73 14.10 -5.28
CA SER A 84 0.67 14.30 -6.27
C SER A 84 0.20 15.74 -6.32
N VAL A 85 -0.40 16.13 -7.44
CA VAL A 85 -0.99 17.46 -7.64
C VAL A 85 -2.17 17.76 -6.71
N THR A 86 -2.77 16.74 -6.09
CA THR A 86 -3.87 16.88 -5.12
C THR A 86 -3.40 17.12 -3.68
N GLY A 87 -2.09 17.28 -3.45
CA GLY A 87 -1.52 17.40 -2.10
C GLY A 87 -1.41 16.07 -1.35
N SER A 88 -1.74 14.95 -1.99
CA SER A 88 -1.51 13.60 -1.48
C SER A 88 -0.17 13.05 -1.97
N SER A 89 0.32 11.97 -1.37
CA SER A 89 1.51 11.26 -1.85
C SER A 89 1.16 9.82 -2.19
N SER A 90 1.78 9.32 -3.23
CA SER A 90 1.69 7.93 -3.66
C SER A 90 3.06 7.25 -3.56
N HIS A 91 3.06 5.94 -3.39
CA HIS A 91 4.28 5.14 -3.45
C HIS A 91 3.95 3.73 -3.93
N PRO A 92 4.89 3.04 -4.60
CA PRO A 92 4.73 1.61 -4.90
C PRO A 92 4.68 0.82 -3.60
N THR A 93 3.68 -0.04 -3.43
CA THR A 93 3.51 -0.77 -2.17
C THR A 93 4.44 -1.97 -2.02
N GLY A 94 4.91 -2.54 -3.13
CA GLY A 94 5.73 -3.75 -3.14
C GLY A 94 5.01 -5.03 -2.67
N VAL A 95 3.84 -4.92 -2.07
CA VAL A 95 3.07 -6.07 -1.57
C VAL A 95 2.55 -6.98 -2.68
N GLY A 96 2.32 -6.46 -3.88
CA GLY A 96 1.97 -7.25 -5.05
C GLY A 96 3.05 -8.28 -5.39
N LEU A 97 4.33 -7.89 -5.36
CA LEU A 97 5.45 -8.80 -5.55
C LEU A 97 5.50 -9.87 -4.45
N ALA A 98 5.36 -9.47 -3.18
CA ALA A 98 5.31 -10.41 -2.06
C ALA A 98 4.17 -11.42 -2.22
N ALA A 99 2.99 -10.98 -2.69
CA ALA A 99 1.85 -11.85 -2.94
C ALA A 99 2.10 -12.87 -4.06
N ILE A 100 2.79 -12.45 -5.12
CA ILE A 100 3.17 -13.33 -6.24
C ILE A 100 4.16 -14.42 -5.77
N LEU A 101 5.14 -14.05 -4.94
CA LEU A 101 6.21 -14.94 -4.49
C LEU A 101 5.76 -15.90 -3.37
N PHE A 102 5.02 -15.40 -2.39
CA PHE A 102 4.73 -16.15 -1.16
C PHE A 102 3.24 -16.44 -0.97
N GLY A 103 2.37 -15.80 -1.73
CA GLY A 103 0.92 -15.85 -1.56
C GLY A 103 0.39 -14.84 -0.54
N PRO A 104 -0.93 -14.56 -0.57
CA PRO A 104 -1.53 -13.45 0.18
C PRO A 104 -1.43 -13.61 1.70
N ALA A 105 -1.47 -14.83 2.22
CA ALA A 105 -1.41 -15.06 3.66
C ALA A 105 -0.06 -14.68 4.29
N ILE A 106 1.07 -14.94 3.62
CA ILE A 106 2.39 -14.51 4.10
C ILE A 106 2.51 -12.99 3.93
N THR A 107 1.97 -12.46 2.83
CA THR A 107 2.01 -11.04 2.53
C THR A 107 1.22 -10.21 3.54
N SER A 108 0.14 -10.74 4.15
CA SER A 108 -0.57 -10.00 5.20
C SER A 108 0.32 -9.71 6.42
N VAL A 109 1.20 -10.65 6.78
CA VAL A 109 2.17 -10.45 7.87
C VAL A 109 3.27 -9.48 7.46
N LEU A 110 3.79 -9.60 6.24
CA LEU A 110 4.77 -8.65 5.72
C LEU A 110 4.19 -7.24 5.64
N GLY A 111 2.95 -7.10 5.15
CA GLY A 111 2.23 -5.82 5.12
C GLY A 111 2.06 -5.21 6.50
N LEU A 112 1.70 -6.02 7.51
CA LEU A 112 1.63 -5.56 8.90
C LEU A 112 2.98 -5.00 9.38
N ILE A 113 4.07 -5.73 9.17
CA ILE A 113 5.41 -5.31 9.60
C ILE A 113 5.84 -4.03 8.89
N VAL A 114 5.65 -3.97 7.57
CA VAL A 114 5.98 -2.78 6.76
C VAL A 114 5.20 -1.57 7.23
N LEU A 115 3.89 -1.70 7.46
CA LEU A 115 3.03 -0.61 7.92
C LEU A 115 3.37 -0.12 9.33
N ILE A 116 3.80 -1.02 10.23
CA ILE A 116 4.31 -0.63 11.55
C ILE A 116 5.56 0.25 11.39
N PHE A 117 6.52 -0.17 10.57
CA PHE A 117 7.71 0.62 10.32
C PHE A 117 7.41 1.94 9.60
N GLN A 118 6.45 1.98 8.69
CA GLN A 118 6.00 3.21 8.05
C GLN A 118 5.40 4.18 9.08
N ALA A 119 4.55 3.69 9.99
CA ALA A 119 3.94 4.53 11.01
C ALA A 119 4.98 5.10 11.97
N ILE A 120 5.95 4.30 12.41
CA ILE A 120 6.94 4.71 13.42
C ILE A 120 8.08 5.55 12.81
N LEU A 121 8.63 5.13 11.65
CA LEU A 121 9.84 5.74 11.09
C LEU A 121 9.55 6.83 10.06
N LEU A 122 8.43 6.74 9.35
CA LEU A 122 8.11 7.64 8.23
C LEU A 122 6.94 8.58 8.51
N ALA A 123 6.31 8.49 9.70
CA ALA A 123 5.07 9.19 10.02
C ALA A 123 4.01 9.03 8.90
N HIS A 124 3.89 7.80 8.36
CA HIS A 124 3.06 7.48 7.22
C HIS A 124 2.01 6.43 7.60
N GLY A 125 0.73 6.81 7.59
CA GLY A 125 -0.33 6.05 8.22
C GLY A 125 -0.40 6.33 9.72
N GLY A 126 -0.86 5.37 10.53
CA GLY A 126 -0.97 5.50 11.97
C GLY A 126 -1.04 4.16 12.69
N ILE A 127 -0.67 4.15 13.97
CA ILE A 127 -0.77 2.97 14.83
C ILE A 127 -2.24 2.69 15.16
N THR A 128 -3.05 3.72 15.46
CA THR A 128 -4.48 3.56 15.71
C THR A 128 -5.23 3.08 14.48
N THR A 129 -4.82 3.51 13.30
CA THR A 129 -5.44 3.15 12.01
C THR A 129 -4.77 1.93 11.34
N LEU A 130 -3.81 1.29 12.04
CA LEU A 130 -3.02 0.18 11.50
C LEU A 130 -3.90 -0.95 10.96
N GLY A 131 -4.97 -1.32 11.67
CA GLY A 131 -5.89 -2.37 11.23
C GLY A 131 -6.53 -2.06 9.88
N ALA A 132 -7.01 -0.84 9.66
CA ALA A 132 -7.61 -0.43 8.39
C ALA A 132 -6.56 -0.44 7.25
N ASN A 133 -5.37 0.10 7.50
CA ASN A 133 -4.29 0.12 6.52
C ASN A 133 -3.77 -1.29 6.18
N VAL A 134 -3.68 -2.20 7.17
CA VAL A 134 -3.32 -3.60 6.94
C VAL A 134 -4.41 -4.32 6.14
N PHE A 135 -5.68 -4.07 6.44
CA PHE A 135 -6.77 -4.70 5.72
C PHE A 135 -6.74 -4.33 4.24
N SER A 136 -6.59 -3.06 3.91
CA SER A 136 -6.55 -2.59 2.52
C SER A 136 -5.27 -3.03 1.80
N MET A 137 -4.10 -2.71 2.33
CA MET A 137 -2.81 -2.91 1.66
C MET A 137 -2.21 -4.31 1.90
N GLY A 138 -2.36 -4.87 3.12
CA GLY A 138 -1.75 -6.15 3.49
C GLY A 138 -2.61 -7.37 3.18
N ILE A 139 -3.92 -7.18 2.97
CA ILE A 139 -4.85 -8.31 2.76
C ILE A 139 -5.54 -8.21 1.40
N VAL A 140 -6.35 -7.16 1.15
CA VAL A 140 -7.16 -7.06 -0.08
C VAL A 140 -6.28 -6.90 -1.31
N GLY A 141 -5.35 -5.95 -1.31
CA GLY A 141 -4.40 -5.76 -2.41
C GLY A 141 -3.65 -7.03 -2.80
N PRO A 142 -2.97 -7.71 -1.85
CA PRO A 142 -2.29 -8.98 -2.09
C PRO A 142 -3.18 -10.12 -2.59
N ILE A 143 -4.40 -10.26 -2.10
CA ILE A 143 -5.36 -11.27 -2.58
C ILE A 143 -5.64 -11.04 -4.07
N VAL A 144 -5.97 -9.81 -4.45
CA VAL A 144 -6.27 -9.46 -5.83
C VAL A 144 -5.04 -9.67 -6.72
N SER A 145 -3.87 -9.17 -6.31
CA SER A 145 -2.61 -9.37 -7.05
C SER A 145 -2.32 -10.84 -7.29
N TYR A 146 -2.47 -11.68 -6.28
CA TYR A 146 -2.23 -13.13 -6.39
C TYR A 146 -3.15 -13.80 -7.39
N PHE A 147 -4.46 -13.53 -7.34
CA PHE A 147 -5.42 -14.18 -8.23
C PHE A 147 -5.26 -13.73 -9.67
N ILE A 148 -4.99 -12.44 -9.92
CA ILE A 148 -4.72 -11.90 -11.26
C ILE A 148 -3.47 -12.56 -11.85
N TYR A 149 -2.37 -12.57 -11.09
CA TYR A 149 -1.15 -13.23 -11.55
C TYR A 149 -1.36 -14.71 -11.84
N LYS A 150 -2.04 -15.43 -10.95
CA LYS A 150 -2.31 -16.86 -11.11
C LYS A 150 -3.14 -17.16 -12.36
N GLY A 151 -4.10 -16.29 -12.69
CA GLY A 151 -4.94 -16.43 -13.88
C GLY A 151 -4.18 -16.15 -15.19
N LEU A 152 -3.33 -15.12 -15.19
CA LEU A 152 -2.73 -14.59 -16.43
C LEU A 152 -1.28 -15.05 -16.69
N LYS A 153 -0.57 -15.63 -15.71
CA LYS A 153 0.85 -16.01 -15.83
C LYS A 153 1.16 -17.00 -16.96
N LYS A 154 0.17 -17.76 -17.44
CA LYS A 154 0.32 -18.72 -18.53
C LYS A 154 0.28 -18.08 -19.91
N THR A 155 -0.38 -16.92 -20.05
CA THR A 155 -0.53 -16.19 -21.30
C THR A 155 0.66 -15.28 -21.54
N ASN A 156 0.93 -14.38 -20.61
CA ASN A 156 2.09 -13.48 -20.65
C ASN A 156 2.52 -13.14 -19.23
N ARG A 157 3.73 -13.54 -18.85
CA ARG A 157 4.22 -13.39 -17.48
C ARG A 157 4.44 -11.93 -17.09
N SER A 158 5.06 -11.13 -17.95
CA SER A 158 5.34 -9.72 -17.67
C SER A 158 4.05 -8.92 -17.56
N PHE A 159 3.12 -9.13 -18.49
CA PHE A 159 1.79 -8.50 -18.42
C PHE A 159 1.00 -8.93 -17.19
N ALA A 160 1.08 -10.19 -16.77
CA ALA A 160 0.44 -10.70 -15.56
C ALA A 160 0.99 -10.03 -14.30
N ILE A 161 2.32 -9.82 -14.21
CA ILE A 161 2.96 -9.12 -13.09
C ILE A 161 2.51 -7.67 -13.04
N PHE A 162 2.57 -6.96 -14.18
CA PHE A 162 2.14 -5.58 -14.27
C PHE A 162 0.68 -5.41 -13.85
N LEU A 163 -0.22 -6.20 -14.43
CA LEU A 163 -1.66 -6.10 -14.13
C LEU A 163 -1.98 -6.49 -12.69
N ALA A 164 -1.29 -7.50 -12.14
CA ALA A 164 -1.43 -7.90 -10.75
C ALA A 164 -0.98 -6.78 -9.80
N ALA A 165 0.12 -6.12 -10.06
CA ALA A 165 0.60 -4.99 -9.28
C ALA A 165 -0.37 -3.80 -9.37
N ALA A 166 -0.76 -3.41 -10.59
CA ALA A 166 -1.62 -2.27 -10.84
C ALA A 166 -3.02 -2.43 -10.23
N LEU A 167 -3.68 -3.57 -10.47
CA LEU A 167 -5.02 -3.81 -9.94
C LEU A 167 -5.01 -4.11 -8.44
N GLY A 168 -3.96 -4.74 -7.92
CA GLY A 168 -3.79 -4.92 -6.48
C GLY A 168 -3.67 -3.59 -5.75
N ASP A 169 -2.90 -2.66 -6.30
CA ASP A 169 -2.75 -1.31 -5.76
C ASP A 169 -4.06 -0.52 -5.88
N LEU A 170 -4.73 -0.55 -7.04
CA LEU A 170 -6.04 0.07 -7.23
C LEU A 170 -7.07 -0.41 -6.18
N LEU A 171 -7.15 -1.73 -5.93
CA LEU A 171 -8.09 -2.28 -4.96
C LEU A 171 -7.75 -1.88 -3.51
N THR A 172 -6.49 -1.59 -3.21
CA THR A 172 -6.11 -0.99 -1.93
C THR A 172 -6.81 0.36 -1.74
N TYR A 173 -6.81 1.23 -2.76
CA TYR A 173 -7.48 2.54 -2.68
C TYR A 173 -9.01 2.43 -2.68
N VAL A 174 -9.57 1.54 -3.48
CA VAL A 174 -11.02 1.25 -3.43
C VAL A 174 -11.43 0.85 -2.02
N THR A 175 -10.68 -0.06 -1.40
CA THR A 175 -10.94 -0.52 -0.04
C THR A 175 -10.82 0.63 0.96
N THR A 176 -9.76 1.45 0.86
CA THR A 176 -9.58 2.61 1.73
C THR A 176 -10.71 3.64 1.56
N SER A 177 -11.18 3.87 0.33
CA SER A 177 -12.33 4.74 0.06
C SER A 177 -13.61 4.22 0.69
N ILE A 178 -13.83 2.90 0.65
CA ILE A 178 -14.96 2.24 1.33
C ILE A 178 -14.85 2.40 2.85
N GLN A 179 -13.66 2.18 3.42
CA GLN A 179 -13.42 2.33 4.85
C GLN A 179 -13.74 3.75 5.34
N LEU A 180 -13.27 4.75 4.59
CA LEU A 180 -13.52 6.15 4.90
C LEU A 180 -14.98 6.55 4.67
N GLY A 181 -15.61 6.05 3.61
CA GLY A 181 -17.02 6.28 3.35
C GLY A 181 -17.95 5.70 4.43
N LEU A 182 -17.60 4.55 4.99
CA LEU A 182 -18.32 3.95 6.12
C LEU A 182 -18.15 4.74 7.41
N ALA A 183 -16.94 5.25 7.65
CA ALA A 183 -16.64 6.01 8.84
C ALA A 183 -17.22 7.43 8.82
N PHE A 184 -17.30 8.04 7.62
CA PHE A 184 -17.69 9.41 7.40
C PHE A 184 -18.72 9.51 6.25
N PRO A 185 -19.96 9.04 6.45
CA PRO A 185 -20.99 9.12 5.43
C PRO A 185 -21.36 10.59 5.12
N ASP A 186 -21.58 10.89 3.85
CA ASP A 186 -21.96 12.23 3.42
C ASP A 186 -23.39 12.57 3.88
N PRO A 187 -23.63 13.76 4.43
CA PRO A 187 -24.96 14.17 4.90
C PRO A 187 -26.07 14.14 3.83
N ASN A 188 -25.71 14.40 2.56
CA ASN A 188 -26.66 14.50 1.46
C ASN A 188 -26.77 13.25 0.59
N GLY A 189 -25.71 12.42 0.54
CA GLY A 189 -25.65 11.26 -0.34
C GLY A 189 -25.19 9.98 0.34
N GLY A 190 -25.05 9.98 1.66
CA GLY A 190 -24.70 8.82 2.45
C GLY A 190 -23.33 8.20 2.11
N PHE A 191 -23.22 6.89 2.32
CA PHE A 191 -22.00 6.12 2.11
C PHE A 191 -21.46 6.22 0.68
N LEU A 192 -22.30 6.02 -0.33
CA LEU A 192 -21.86 5.94 -1.73
C LEU A 192 -21.23 7.25 -2.22
N LEU A 193 -21.85 8.38 -1.88
CA LEU A 193 -21.32 9.69 -2.27
C LEU A 193 -19.98 9.97 -1.55
N SER A 194 -19.88 9.63 -0.28
CA SER A 194 -18.64 9.78 0.49
C SER A 194 -17.53 8.91 -0.08
N ALA A 195 -17.77 7.62 -0.30
CA ALA A 195 -16.78 6.71 -0.89
C ALA A 195 -16.34 7.15 -2.29
N SER A 196 -17.23 7.67 -3.13
CA SER A 196 -16.89 8.19 -4.45
C SER A 196 -16.04 9.46 -4.38
N LYS A 197 -16.28 10.36 -3.42
CA LYS A 197 -15.43 11.54 -3.17
C LYS A 197 -14.00 11.12 -2.78
N PHE A 198 -13.86 10.19 -1.83
CA PHE A 198 -12.55 9.67 -1.44
C PHE A 198 -11.85 8.97 -2.61
N MET A 199 -12.59 8.17 -3.39
CA MET A 199 -12.03 7.52 -4.58
C MET A 199 -11.55 8.55 -5.61
N GLY A 200 -12.27 9.64 -5.82
CA GLY A 200 -11.87 10.76 -6.70
C GLY A 200 -10.56 11.41 -6.26
N ILE A 201 -10.36 11.60 -4.96
CA ILE A 201 -9.10 12.12 -4.40
C ILE A 201 -7.94 11.16 -4.70
N PHE A 202 -8.15 9.85 -4.54
CA PHE A 202 -7.10 8.85 -4.77
C PHE A 202 -6.84 8.55 -6.25
N ALA A 203 -7.82 8.68 -7.14
CA ALA A 203 -7.69 8.36 -8.57
C ALA A 203 -6.57 9.14 -9.25
N VAL A 204 -6.38 10.40 -8.91
CA VAL A 204 -5.31 11.25 -9.48
C VAL A 204 -3.93 10.78 -9.03
N THR A 205 -3.79 10.29 -7.79
CA THR A 205 -2.51 9.77 -7.28
C THR A 205 -2.13 8.45 -7.93
N GLN A 206 -3.12 7.64 -8.34
CA GLN A 206 -2.89 6.36 -9.01
C GLN A 206 -2.21 6.51 -10.38
N ALA A 207 -2.62 7.50 -11.18
CA ALA A 207 -2.02 7.75 -12.49
C ALA A 207 -0.49 7.97 -12.38
N VAL A 208 -0.04 8.63 -11.31
CA VAL A 208 1.39 8.87 -11.04
C VAL A 208 2.11 7.58 -10.67
N SER A 209 1.51 6.73 -9.84
CA SER A 209 2.10 5.43 -9.44
C SER A 209 2.29 4.49 -10.64
N TYR A 210 1.32 4.44 -11.54
CA TYR A 210 1.40 3.56 -12.74
C TYR A 210 2.48 3.99 -13.72
N THR A 211 2.69 5.27 -13.92
CA THR A 211 3.78 5.77 -14.78
C THR A 211 5.16 5.40 -14.24
N HIS A 212 5.33 5.38 -12.91
CA HIS A 212 6.58 4.98 -12.27
C HIS A 212 6.81 3.46 -12.30
N LEU A 213 5.77 2.65 -12.11
CA LEU A 213 5.87 1.20 -12.23
C LEU A 213 6.31 0.78 -13.65
N ARG A 214 5.81 1.45 -14.68
CA ARG A 214 6.20 1.21 -16.08
C ARG A 214 7.65 1.60 -16.36
N ALA A 215 8.16 2.65 -15.72
CA ALA A 215 9.56 3.06 -15.85
C ALA A 215 10.53 2.02 -15.24
N HIS A 216 10.10 1.32 -14.16
CA HIS A 216 10.91 0.26 -13.56
C HIS A 216 10.92 -1.03 -14.36
N GLU A 217 9.88 -1.35 -15.11
CA GLU A 217 9.88 -2.53 -16.02
C GLU A 217 10.91 -2.39 -17.13
N THR A 218 11.08 -1.19 -17.70
CA THR A 218 12.08 -0.92 -18.75
C THR A 218 13.53 -1.02 -18.26
N VAL A 219 13.78 -0.91 -16.97
CA VAL A 219 15.12 -1.08 -16.36
C VAL A 219 15.44 -2.56 -16.07
N LEU A 220 14.43 -3.41 -15.95
CA LEU A 220 14.61 -4.86 -15.73
C LEU A 220 14.76 -5.67 -17.04
N ASP A 221 14.48 -5.03 -18.18
CA ASP A 221 14.66 -5.62 -19.54
C ASP A 221 16.04 -5.26 -20.15
N LEU A 222 16.90 -4.56 -19.40
CA LEU A 222 18.30 -4.25 -19.76
C LEU A 222 19.26 -5.13 -18.96
#